data_34cdfdc6422b49888e4f500021574e3d
#
_entry.id   34cdfdc6422b49888e4f500021574e3d
#
_cell.length_a   1.000
_cell.length_b   1.000
_cell.length_c   1.000
_cell.angle_alpha   90.00
_cell.angle_beta   90.00
_cell.angle_gamma   90.00
#
_symmetry.space_group_name_H-M   'P 1'
#
loop_
_entity.id
_entity.type
_entity.pdbx_description
1 polymer ?
#
loop_
_entity_poly.entity_id
_entity_poly.type
_entity_poly.pdbx_seq_one_letter_code
_entity_poly.pdbx_strand_id
1 'polypeptide(L)'
;MKKVNSRRNAVKQMLAAGAGIALAPTAGFAAEKSAASITMKGNINHSVCRWTYGHLSLDQLCVVAKEIGIKAIDLVGPKEWDLLKKYGLDSSMCNGAEINLVHGFNNTTYHQKLIENYGAMIPLVAKAGYKNLICFSGNRDGMDDETGLQNSVIGLKRI
;
A
#
# COMPACT_ATOMS: atom_id res chain seq x y z
N MET A 1 -29.12 14.38 30.19
CA MET A 1 -28.72 14.40 28.76
C MET A 1 -27.29 14.87 28.63
N LYS A 2 -26.34 13.99 28.26
CA LYS A 2 -24.93 14.37 28.05
C LYS A 2 -24.79 15.03 26.66
N LYS A 3 -24.36 16.32 26.64
CA LYS A 3 -24.04 17.01 25.38
C LYS A 3 -22.83 16.35 24.72
N VAL A 4 -23.05 15.79 23.53
CA VAL A 4 -21.96 15.29 22.69
C VAL A 4 -21.22 16.48 22.10
N ASN A 5 -19.96 16.68 22.47
CA ASN A 5 -19.12 17.73 21.89
C ASN A 5 -18.78 17.33 20.44
N SER A 6 -19.27 18.12 19.49
CA SER A 6 -18.98 17.98 18.09
C SER A 6 -17.50 18.35 17.83
N ARG A 7 -16.82 17.62 16.89
CA ARG A 7 -15.44 17.89 16.47
C ARG A 7 -15.21 19.37 16.10
N ARG A 8 -16.25 20.04 15.59
CA ARG A 8 -16.24 21.46 15.23
C ARG A 8 -16.10 22.39 16.46
N ASN A 9 -16.63 21.99 17.61
CA ASN A 9 -16.53 22.75 18.85
C ASN A 9 -15.16 22.58 19.53
N ALA A 10 -14.53 21.41 19.40
CA ALA A 10 -13.18 21.19 19.90
C ALA A 10 -12.15 22.07 19.17
N VAL A 11 -12.26 22.18 17.83
CA VAL A 11 -11.38 23.05 17.02
C VAL A 11 -11.58 24.53 17.36
N LYS A 12 -12.84 24.99 17.59
CA LYS A 12 -13.11 26.38 18.00
C LYS A 12 -12.54 26.72 19.38
N GLN A 13 -12.54 25.76 20.30
CA GLN A 13 -11.97 25.98 21.66
C GLN A 13 -10.43 26.05 21.60
N MET A 14 -9.77 25.32 20.71
CA MET A 14 -8.32 25.42 20.52
C MET A 14 -7.91 26.77 19.90
N LEU A 15 -8.71 27.34 19.00
CA LEU A 15 -8.44 28.65 18.40
C LEU A 15 -8.69 29.82 19.38
N ALA A 16 -9.60 29.67 20.31
CA ALA A 16 -9.91 30.72 21.32
C ALA A 16 -8.86 30.80 22.45
N ALA A 17 -8.09 29.77 22.70
CA ALA A 17 -7.03 29.73 23.71
C ALA A 17 -5.68 30.35 23.26
N GLY A 18 -5.55 30.69 21.93
CA GLY A 18 -4.32 31.18 21.31
C GLY A 18 -4.15 32.70 21.28
N ALA A 19 -5.09 33.51 21.79
CA ALA A 19 -5.05 34.97 21.64
C ALA A 19 -4.68 35.67 22.95
N GLY A 20 -3.50 35.43 23.50
CA GLY A 20 -3.05 36.13 24.69
C GLY A 20 -1.68 35.73 25.18
N ILE A 21 -0.62 35.88 24.37
CA ILE A 21 0.75 35.91 24.92
C ILE A 21 1.52 37.03 24.27
N ALA A 22 1.83 38.03 25.08
CA ALA A 22 2.67 39.17 24.78
C ALA A 22 4.11 38.75 24.53
N LEU A 23 4.79 39.51 23.68
CA LEU A 23 6.20 39.44 23.30
C LEU A 23 7.14 39.37 24.53
N ALA A 24 7.92 38.29 24.61
CA ALA A 24 9.15 38.22 25.38
C ALA A 24 10.27 37.61 24.52
N PRO A 25 11.55 38.06 24.68
CA PRO A 25 12.61 37.84 23.68
C PRO A 25 13.11 36.40 23.64
N THR A 26 13.51 36.03 22.46
CA THR A 26 14.09 34.78 22.02
C THR A 26 15.16 34.20 22.94
N ALA A 27 14.83 33.22 23.75
CA ALA A 27 15.76 32.20 24.19
C ALA A 27 15.42 30.93 23.39
N GLY A 28 16.46 30.33 22.77
CA GLY A 28 16.31 29.25 21.80
C GLY A 28 15.49 28.07 22.32
N PHE A 29 14.32 27.87 21.76
CA PHE A 29 13.61 26.62 21.88
C PHE A 29 14.28 25.60 20.95
N ALA A 30 15.30 24.92 21.47
CA ALA A 30 15.58 23.57 21.01
C ALA A 30 14.29 22.75 21.28
N ALA A 31 13.49 22.55 20.24
CA ALA A 31 12.40 21.62 20.30
C ALA A 31 13.04 20.22 20.43
N GLU A 32 13.25 19.78 21.67
CA GLU A 32 13.38 18.36 21.96
C GLU A 32 12.10 17.68 21.47
N LYS A 33 12.17 17.12 20.28
CA LYS A 33 11.26 16.10 19.84
C LYS A 33 11.46 14.88 20.75
N SER A 34 10.89 14.91 21.93
CA SER A 34 10.54 13.69 22.62
C SER A 34 9.42 13.02 21.80
N ALA A 35 9.82 12.38 20.72
CA ALA A 35 8.97 11.39 20.11
C ALA A 35 8.86 10.27 21.16
N ALA A 36 7.81 10.31 21.96
CA ALA A 36 7.43 9.15 22.75
C ALA A 36 7.42 7.96 21.78
N SER A 37 8.38 7.05 21.92
CA SER A 37 8.47 5.87 21.10
C SER A 37 7.19 5.07 21.36
N ILE A 38 6.25 5.14 20.42
CA ILE A 38 5.06 4.30 20.46
C ILE A 38 5.57 2.88 20.27
N THR A 39 5.69 2.15 21.35
CA THR A 39 6.03 0.72 21.28
C THR A 39 4.85 -0.01 20.65
N MET A 40 4.94 -0.26 19.36
CA MET A 40 3.94 -1.05 18.65
C MET A 40 3.92 -2.46 19.21
N LYS A 41 2.75 -2.99 19.53
CA LYS A 41 2.58 -4.35 20.06
C LYS A 41 3.04 -5.45 19.10
N GLY A 42 3.30 -5.10 17.83
CA GLY A 42 3.81 -6.03 16.81
C GLY A 42 2.83 -7.12 16.35
N ASN A 43 1.55 -7.01 16.73
CA ASN A 43 0.54 -8.04 16.45
C ASN A 43 0.01 -7.98 15.00
N ILE A 44 0.26 -6.89 14.30
CA ILE A 44 -0.19 -6.68 12.91
C ILE A 44 1.02 -6.25 12.07
N ASN A 45 1.24 -6.95 10.96
CA ASN A 45 2.23 -6.56 9.97
C ASN A 45 1.58 -5.64 8.95
N HIS A 46 1.91 -4.36 9.02
CA HIS A 46 1.40 -3.36 8.08
C HIS A 46 2.26 -3.33 6.81
N SER A 47 1.61 -3.08 5.68
CA SER A 47 2.25 -2.77 4.40
C SER A 47 1.77 -1.44 3.85
N VAL A 48 2.51 -0.90 2.89
CA VAL A 48 2.13 0.28 2.11
C VAL A 48 2.18 -0.05 0.62
N CYS A 49 1.22 0.50 -0.12
CA CYS A 49 1.17 0.33 -1.56
C CYS A 49 2.16 1.28 -2.25
N ARG A 50 3.05 0.73 -3.11
CA ARG A 50 4.05 1.51 -3.86
C ARG A 50 3.43 2.63 -4.70
N TRP A 51 2.27 2.41 -5.29
CA TRP A 51 1.64 3.36 -6.21
C TRP A 51 1.20 4.66 -5.54
N THR A 52 0.83 4.62 -4.27
CA THR A 52 0.39 5.83 -3.52
C THR A 52 1.53 6.79 -3.22
N TYR A 53 2.77 6.33 -3.32
CA TYR A 53 3.99 7.09 -3.02
C TYR A 53 4.87 7.30 -4.26
N GLY A 54 4.25 7.47 -5.44
CA GLY A 54 4.95 7.64 -6.72
C GLY A 54 5.92 8.84 -6.79
N HIS A 55 5.77 9.81 -5.88
CA HIS A 55 6.66 10.96 -5.72
C HIS A 55 7.97 10.64 -4.98
N LEU A 56 8.07 9.49 -4.31
CA LEU A 56 9.28 8.99 -3.66
C LEU A 56 9.95 7.93 -4.54
N SER A 57 11.27 7.86 -4.54
CA SER A 57 11.96 6.68 -5.01
C SER A 57 11.63 5.48 -4.11
N LEU A 58 11.79 4.25 -4.61
CA LEU A 58 11.56 3.08 -3.78
C LEU A 58 12.54 3.02 -2.60
N ASP A 59 13.78 3.45 -2.80
CA ASP A 59 14.81 3.53 -1.74
C ASP A 59 14.36 4.48 -0.60
N GLN A 60 13.86 5.68 -0.95
CA GLN A 60 13.30 6.62 0.03
C GLN A 60 12.09 6.04 0.77
N LEU A 61 11.19 5.38 0.05
CA LEU A 61 10.03 4.74 0.65
C LEU A 61 10.45 3.62 1.62
N CYS A 62 11.47 2.82 1.28
CA CYS A 62 12.02 1.79 2.16
C CYS A 62 12.58 2.38 3.46
N VAL A 63 13.32 3.50 3.39
CA VAL A 63 13.84 4.19 4.57
C VAL A 63 12.70 4.60 5.49
N VAL A 64 11.72 5.34 4.96
CA VAL A 64 10.56 5.82 5.74
C VAL A 64 9.75 4.65 6.31
N ALA A 65 9.50 3.61 5.51
CA ALA A 65 8.77 2.43 5.96
C ALA A 65 9.45 1.76 7.18
N LYS A 66 10.78 1.64 7.14
CA LYS A 66 11.58 1.12 8.28
C LYS A 66 11.47 2.00 9.51
N GLU A 67 11.61 3.32 9.37
CA GLU A 67 11.56 4.27 10.48
C GLU A 67 10.22 4.22 11.23
N ILE A 68 9.11 4.08 10.51
CA ILE A 68 7.77 4.03 11.11
C ILE A 68 7.30 2.61 11.48
N GLY A 69 8.15 1.58 11.24
CA GLY A 69 7.87 0.20 11.65
C GLY A 69 6.98 -0.60 10.69
N ILE A 70 6.76 -0.14 9.46
CA ILE A 70 6.09 -0.90 8.39
C ILE A 70 6.97 -2.08 7.97
N LYS A 71 6.35 -3.23 7.68
CA LYS A 71 7.05 -4.49 7.42
C LYS A 71 7.15 -4.84 5.95
N ALA A 72 6.29 -4.28 5.10
CA ALA A 72 6.24 -4.64 3.69
C ALA A 72 5.84 -3.47 2.79
N ILE A 73 6.22 -3.57 1.51
CA ILE A 73 5.74 -2.68 0.45
C ILE A 73 5.05 -3.54 -0.60
N ASP A 74 3.81 -3.18 -0.93
CA ASP A 74 3.00 -3.87 -1.93
C ASP A 74 3.27 -3.37 -3.33
N LEU A 75 3.00 -4.23 -4.32
CA LEU A 75 3.04 -3.93 -5.74
C LEU A 75 4.46 -3.56 -6.20
N VAL A 76 5.41 -4.38 -5.77
CA VAL A 76 6.81 -4.33 -6.18
C VAL A 76 7.14 -5.58 -7.00
N GLY A 77 7.74 -5.37 -8.17
CA GLY A 77 8.08 -6.43 -9.11
C GLY A 77 9.51 -6.97 -8.96
N PRO A 78 9.88 -7.98 -9.77
CA PRO A 78 11.15 -8.71 -9.63
C PRO A 78 12.41 -7.85 -9.69
N LYS A 79 12.39 -6.77 -10.45
CA LYS A 79 13.54 -5.88 -10.61
C LYS A 79 13.91 -5.10 -9.34
N GLU A 80 12.96 -5.01 -8.41
CA GLU A 80 13.08 -4.16 -7.22
C GLU A 80 13.11 -4.98 -5.90
N TRP A 81 12.91 -6.31 -5.96
CA TRP A 81 12.86 -7.15 -4.75
C TRP A 81 14.16 -7.14 -3.95
N ASP A 82 15.32 -7.07 -4.59
CA ASP A 82 16.60 -7.01 -3.89
C ASP A 82 16.75 -5.74 -3.06
N LEU A 83 16.13 -4.64 -3.51
CA LEU A 83 16.08 -3.40 -2.72
C LEU A 83 15.26 -3.57 -1.44
N LEU A 84 14.09 -4.23 -1.51
CA LEU A 84 13.31 -4.55 -0.32
C LEU A 84 14.11 -5.40 0.66
N LYS A 85 14.78 -6.45 0.17
CA LYS A 85 15.63 -7.35 0.99
C LYS A 85 16.77 -6.59 1.67
N LYS A 86 17.41 -5.65 0.98
CA LYS A 86 18.46 -4.77 1.53
C LYS A 86 17.97 -4.04 2.79
N TYR A 87 16.72 -3.61 2.81
CA TYR A 87 16.11 -2.93 3.96
C TYR A 87 15.43 -3.89 4.96
N GLY A 88 15.43 -5.19 4.71
CA GLY A 88 14.71 -6.17 5.53
C GLY A 88 13.20 -5.95 5.51
N LEU A 89 12.68 -5.50 4.36
CA LEU A 89 11.25 -5.36 4.08
C LEU A 89 10.77 -6.51 3.22
N ASP A 90 9.50 -6.89 3.39
CA ASP A 90 8.83 -7.89 2.59
C ASP A 90 8.06 -7.27 1.41
N SER A 91 7.69 -8.07 0.41
CA SER A 91 6.65 -7.76 -0.56
C SER A 91 5.40 -8.55 -0.20
N SER A 92 4.44 -7.92 0.45
CA SER A 92 3.20 -8.61 0.85
C SER A 92 2.28 -8.93 -0.32
N MET A 93 2.44 -8.21 -1.43
CA MET A 93 1.75 -8.43 -2.70
C MET A 93 2.69 -8.06 -3.84
N CYS A 94 3.15 -9.04 -4.61
CA CYS A 94 3.95 -8.82 -5.82
C CYS A 94 3.07 -8.42 -7.00
N ASN A 95 3.67 -7.78 -8.01
CA ASN A 95 3.05 -7.46 -9.29
C ASN A 95 3.97 -7.80 -10.47
N GLY A 96 3.50 -7.57 -11.70
CA GLY A 96 4.27 -7.68 -12.93
C GLY A 96 3.83 -8.81 -13.88
N ALA A 97 2.77 -9.55 -13.52
CA ALA A 97 2.10 -10.50 -14.42
C ALA A 97 0.87 -9.91 -15.10
N GLU A 98 0.26 -8.90 -14.48
CA GLU A 98 -0.90 -8.20 -15.00
C GLU A 98 -0.58 -7.46 -16.31
N ILE A 99 -1.57 -7.35 -17.23
CA ILE A 99 -1.46 -6.48 -18.40
C ILE A 99 -1.61 -5.02 -17.94
N ASN A 100 -2.68 -4.74 -17.22
CA ASN A 100 -3.00 -3.46 -16.56
C ASN A 100 -4.27 -3.66 -15.70
N LEU A 101 -4.80 -2.57 -15.12
CA LEU A 101 -6.01 -2.61 -14.29
C LEU A 101 -7.30 -2.88 -15.07
N VAL A 102 -7.31 -2.53 -16.36
CA VAL A 102 -8.51 -2.58 -17.21
C VAL A 102 -8.70 -3.94 -17.86
N HIS A 103 -7.59 -4.55 -18.31
CA HIS A 103 -7.59 -5.79 -19.07
C HIS A 103 -7.25 -6.97 -18.16
N GLY A 104 -8.27 -7.68 -17.72
CA GLY A 104 -8.15 -8.75 -16.75
C GLY A 104 -8.88 -10.03 -17.15
N PHE A 105 -9.05 -10.92 -16.19
CA PHE A 105 -9.57 -12.27 -16.39
C PHE A 105 -11.07 -12.34 -16.73
N ASN A 106 -11.83 -11.25 -16.54
CA ASN A 106 -13.24 -11.20 -16.94
C ASN A 106 -13.45 -11.23 -18.46
N ASN A 107 -12.40 -10.95 -19.25
CA ASN A 107 -12.47 -10.95 -20.72
C ASN A 107 -11.54 -12.02 -21.30
N THR A 108 -12.12 -13.02 -21.95
CA THR A 108 -11.38 -14.17 -22.53
C THR A 108 -10.35 -13.79 -23.59
N THR A 109 -10.50 -12.63 -24.24
CA THR A 109 -9.52 -12.11 -25.21
C THR A 109 -8.13 -11.96 -24.60
N TYR A 110 -8.05 -11.66 -23.30
CA TYR A 110 -6.77 -11.45 -22.61
C TYR A 110 -6.21 -12.72 -21.95
N HIS A 111 -6.97 -13.83 -21.91
CA HIS A 111 -6.58 -15.04 -21.19
C HIS A 111 -5.23 -15.57 -21.65
N GLN A 112 -5.00 -15.71 -22.96
CA GLN A 112 -3.74 -16.27 -23.46
C GLN A 112 -2.54 -15.48 -22.91
N LYS A 113 -2.58 -14.15 -23.04
CA LYS A 113 -1.49 -13.28 -22.56
C LYS A 113 -1.34 -13.29 -21.04
N LEU A 114 -2.45 -13.29 -20.31
CA LEU A 114 -2.43 -13.38 -18.85
C LEU A 114 -1.84 -14.71 -18.37
N ILE A 115 -2.26 -15.83 -18.96
CA ILE A 115 -1.76 -17.15 -18.60
C ILE A 115 -0.25 -17.26 -18.84
N GLU A 116 0.25 -16.77 -19.96
CA GLU A 116 1.69 -16.70 -20.24
C GLU A 116 2.44 -15.87 -19.20
N ASN A 117 1.95 -14.67 -18.90
CA ASN A 117 2.55 -13.77 -17.92
C ASN A 117 2.57 -14.37 -16.51
N TYR A 118 1.43 -14.88 -16.04
CA TYR A 118 1.32 -15.49 -14.70
C TYR A 118 2.12 -16.78 -14.61
N GLY A 119 2.11 -17.63 -15.66
CA GLY A 119 2.93 -18.83 -15.73
C GLY A 119 4.44 -18.56 -15.62
N ALA A 120 4.90 -17.43 -16.18
CA ALA A 120 6.29 -16.99 -16.03
C ALA A 120 6.57 -16.36 -14.64
N MET A 121 5.61 -15.60 -14.08
CA MET A 121 5.83 -14.82 -12.86
C MET A 121 5.70 -15.65 -11.59
N ILE A 122 4.74 -16.58 -11.50
CA ILE A 122 4.51 -17.40 -10.30
C ILE A 122 5.77 -18.12 -9.82
N PRO A 123 6.56 -18.79 -10.69
CA PRO A 123 7.82 -19.41 -10.26
C PRO A 123 8.84 -18.41 -9.73
N LEU A 124 8.90 -17.19 -10.28
CA LEU A 124 9.81 -16.14 -9.82
C LEU A 124 9.44 -15.66 -8.41
N VAL A 125 8.14 -15.42 -8.18
CA VAL A 125 7.61 -15.03 -6.86
C VAL A 125 7.91 -16.10 -5.83
N ALA A 126 7.65 -17.37 -6.14
CA ALA A 126 7.92 -18.51 -5.27
C ALA A 126 9.42 -18.63 -4.96
N LYS A 127 10.29 -18.55 -5.98
CA LYS A 127 11.74 -18.60 -5.82
C LYS A 127 12.28 -17.45 -4.97
N ALA A 128 11.68 -16.27 -5.04
CA ALA A 128 12.04 -15.12 -4.22
C ALA A 128 11.58 -15.24 -2.76
N GLY A 129 10.75 -16.24 -2.44
CA GLY A 129 10.20 -16.49 -1.11
C GLY A 129 8.90 -15.71 -0.81
N TYR A 130 8.33 -15.03 -1.80
CA TYR A 130 7.07 -14.31 -1.66
C TYR A 130 5.86 -15.24 -1.87
N LYS A 131 4.69 -14.82 -1.37
CA LYS A 131 3.51 -15.70 -1.31
C LYS A 131 2.34 -15.23 -2.17
N ASN A 132 2.28 -13.94 -2.45
CA ASN A 132 1.13 -13.33 -3.09
C ASN A 132 1.53 -12.61 -4.37
N LEU A 133 0.76 -12.83 -5.42
CA LEU A 133 0.88 -12.13 -6.70
C LEU A 133 -0.50 -11.56 -7.05
N ILE A 134 -0.56 -10.25 -7.30
CA ILE A 134 -1.84 -9.60 -7.61
C ILE A 134 -2.37 -10.06 -8.96
N CYS A 135 -3.70 -10.19 -9.05
CA CYS A 135 -4.39 -10.31 -10.32
C CYS A 135 -5.64 -9.42 -10.35
N PHE A 136 -6.04 -9.02 -11.54
CA PHE A 136 -7.20 -8.17 -11.75
C PHE A 136 -8.25 -8.87 -12.60
N SER A 137 -9.52 -8.69 -12.20
CA SER A 137 -10.65 -9.11 -13.03
C SER A 137 -10.71 -8.32 -14.33
N GLY A 138 -10.30 -7.05 -14.32
CA GLY A 138 -10.48 -6.10 -15.41
C GLY A 138 -11.75 -5.25 -15.26
N ASN A 139 -11.94 -4.31 -16.19
CA ASN A 139 -13.12 -3.47 -16.21
C ASN A 139 -14.34 -4.25 -16.70
N ARG A 140 -15.52 -3.82 -16.23
CA ARG A 140 -16.79 -4.45 -16.58
C ARG A 140 -17.18 -4.24 -18.05
N ASP A 141 -16.98 -3.04 -18.58
CA ASP A 141 -17.23 -2.63 -19.98
C ASP A 141 -18.62 -3.10 -20.52
N GLY A 142 -19.66 -2.97 -19.68
CA GLY A 142 -21.01 -3.39 -20.02
C GLY A 142 -21.31 -4.89 -19.90
N MET A 143 -20.31 -5.69 -19.53
CA MET A 143 -20.49 -7.15 -19.29
C MET A 143 -21.37 -7.37 -18.06
N ASP A 144 -22.25 -8.37 -18.11
CA ASP A 144 -22.99 -8.80 -16.93
C ASP A 144 -22.09 -9.56 -15.94
N ASP A 145 -22.48 -9.58 -14.66
CA ASP A 145 -21.63 -10.12 -13.60
C ASP A 145 -21.39 -11.63 -13.74
N GLU A 146 -22.39 -12.39 -14.18
CA GLU A 146 -22.27 -13.84 -14.34
C GLU A 146 -21.29 -14.19 -15.45
N THR A 147 -21.38 -13.54 -16.61
CA THR A 147 -20.43 -13.71 -17.72
C THR A 147 -19.02 -13.37 -17.27
N GLY A 148 -18.82 -12.23 -16.56
CA GLY A 148 -17.52 -11.81 -16.05
C GLY A 148 -16.94 -12.80 -15.04
N LEU A 149 -17.79 -13.35 -14.16
CA LEU A 149 -17.40 -14.39 -13.21
C LEU A 149 -16.96 -15.67 -13.90
N GLN A 150 -17.75 -16.18 -14.83
CA GLN A 150 -17.47 -17.43 -15.55
C GLN A 150 -16.16 -17.32 -16.36
N ASN A 151 -15.98 -16.22 -17.07
CA ASN A 151 -14.74 -15.95 -17.79
C ASN A 151 -13.53 -15.93 -16.85
N SER A 152 -13.65 -15.24 -15.71
CA SER A 152 -12.57 -15.17 -14.72
C SER A 152 -12.23 -16.56 -14.16
N VAL A 153 -13.24 -17.38 -13.86
CA VAL A 153 -13.03 -18.76 -13.39
C VAL A 153 -12.30 -19.62 -14.43
N ILE A 154 -12.70 -19.51 -15.72
CA ILE A 154 -12.06 -20.25 -16.80
C ILE A 154 -10.57 -19.87 -16.93
N GLY A 155 -10.26 -18.57 -16.87
CA GLY A 155 -8.90 -18.11 -16.98
C GLY A 155 -8.03 -18.45 -15.77
N LEU A 156 -8.53 -18.21 -14.56
CA LEU A 156 -7.79 -18.43 -13.31
C LEU A 156 -7.49 -19.92 -13.04
N LYS A 157 -8.35 -20.85 -13.49
CA LYS A 157 -8.07 -22.29 -13.38
C LYS A 157 -6.87 -22.78 -14.20
N ARG A 158 -6.33 -21.93 -15.07
CA ARG A 158 -5.21 -22.28 -15.97
C ARG A 158 -3.86 -21.76 -15.47
N ILE A 159 -3.84 -21.05 -14.36
CA ILE A 159 -2.63 -20.57 -13.67
C ILE A 159 -2.58 -21.13 -12.24
#